data_6d7b7d507327fc98d22b28acaf9f66a1
#
_entry.id   6d7b7d507327fc98d22b28acaf9f66a1
#
_cell.length_a   1.000
_cell.length_b   1.000
_cell.length_c   1.000
_cell.angle_alpha   90.00
_cell.angle_beta   90.00
_cell.angle_gamma   90.00
#
_symmetry.space_group_name_H-M   'P 1'
#
loop_
_entity.id
_entity.type
_entity.pdbx_description
1 polymer ?
#
loop_
_entity_poly.entity_id
_entity_poly.type
_entity_poly.pdbx_seq_one_letter_code
_entity_poly.pdbx_strand_id
1 'polypeptide(L)'
;VRAPTIDRQLLLVSAGLILFGLLTLYSAGQTDVPTRAAGVWHRQFIWVGIGVVAAAVVFHVSPRLLEWLAPALYGLSLFLLVLVLLVGTGAGTAQSSSSWLSVGGHQIGQPSELAKVATVLMLARFLSSRREPPRSLRDLLVPAIIVGVPFLLVLKQPDLGSAIVFVGIAFAMLFWSGVRPRLLFLIVSPGVSLLLAFNDWTWGAWMVLFTALLVAWRPYLSDALVVWFLNVAMGAIALPLWKKLAPYQQNRLLTFLNPEVDPRAAGYHAIQSRVAIGSGGWFGTGYTHGPQKRLAFLPEQHTDFVFPIVGEELGFVGVVVALALFLAFFLTLLRIARRATDSFSSLMIFGILGLLLTHLYENVGMTVNLMPITGIPLPFFSYGGSFFVICCLCLGIAFRVANDSRQSGYPDI
;
A
#
# COMPACT_ATOMS: atom_id res chain seq x y z
N VAL A 1 -28.39 19.83 16.28
CA VAL A 1 -27.13 19.35 15.74
C VAL A 1 -26.22 19.10 16.94
N ARG A 2 -25.89 17.83 17.21
CA ARG A 2 -24.94 17.48 18.29
C ARG A 2 -23.54 17.98 17.90
N ALA A 3 -22.76 18.42 18.88
CA ALA A 3 -21.37 18.82 18.64
C ALA A 3 -20.56 17.66 18.00
N PRO A 4 -19.65 17.95 17.08
CA PRO A 4 -18.83 16.92 16.46
C PRO A 4 -18.00 16.20 17.54
N THR A 5 -18.05 14.88 17.54
CA THR A 5 -17.32 14.06 18.50
C THR A 5 -16.17 13.34 17.78
N ILE A 6 -14.96 13.54 18.27
CA ILE A 6 -13.77 12.85 17.74
C ILE A 6 -13.69 11.45 18.35
N ASP A 7 -13.44 10.44 17.52
CA ASP A 7 -13.18 9.08 18.00
C ASP A 7 -11.84 9.03 18.75
N ARG A 8 -11.91 8.87 20.09
CA ARG A 8 -10.74 8.90 20.97
C ARG A 8 -9.74 7.79 20.65
N GLN A 9 -10.23 6.59 20.33
CA GLN A 9 -9.35 5.47 20.04
C GLN A 9 -8.58 5.71 18.73
N LEU A 10 -9.26 6.17 17.66
CA LEU A 10 -8.60 6.51 16.39
C LEU A 10 -7.58 7.62 16.61
N LEU A 11 -7.92 8.66 17.40
CA LEU A 11 -7.02 9.77 17.71
C LEU A 11 -5.76 9.28 18.44
N LEU A 12 -5.92 8.52 19.53
CA LEU A 12 -4.79 8.06 20.34
C LEU A 12 -3.85 7.15 19.55
N VAL A 13 -4.42 6.21 18.78
CA VAL A 13 -3.59 5.24 18.01
C VAL A 13 -2.90 5.94 16.84
N SER A 14 -3.57 6.83 16.11
CA SER A 14 -2.94 7.58 15.02
C SER A 14 -1.89 8.56 15.53
N ALA A 15 -2.14 9.26 16.64
CA ALA A 15 -1.15 10.13 17.29
C ALA A 15 0.07 9.31 17.78
N GLY A 16 -0.15 8.12 18.35
CA GLY A 16 0.91 7.20 18.75
C GLY A 16 1.79 6.77 17.56
N LEU A 17 1.18 6.40 16.43
CA LEU A 17 1.91 6.05 15.20
C LEU A 17 2.72 7.24 14.66
N ILE A 18 2.12 8.44 14.59
CA ILE A 18 2.80 9.66 14.11
C ILE A 18 3.96 10.02 15.04
N LEU A 19 3.75 9.96 16.36
CA LEU A 19 4.81 10.26 17.34
C LEU A 19 5.95 9.25 17.23
N PHE A 20 5.64 7.96 17.14
CA PHE A 20 6.67 6.93 16.99
C PHE A 20 7.44 7.11 15.68
N GLY A 21 6.74 7.40 14.58
CA GLY A 21 7.38 7.71 13.29
C GLY A 21 8.30 8.94 13.36
N LEU A 22 7.87 10.01 14.02
CA LEU A 22 8.70 11.21 14.22
C LEU A 22 9.96 10.91 15.06
N LEU A 23 9.84 10.14 16.14
CA LEU A 23 10.98 9.69 16.93
C LEU A 23 11.95 8.85 16.09
N THR A 24 11.43 7.93 15.28
CA THR A 24 12.26 7.13 14.39
C THR A 24 12.95 7.99 13.31
N LEU A 25 12.26 8.98 12.73
CA LEU A 25 12.86 9.91 11.77
C LEU A 25 13.89 10.84 12.40
N TYR A 26 13.67 11.27 13.64
CA TYR A 26 14.70 12.00 14.39
C TYR A 26 15.95 11.15 14.52
N SER A 27 15.79 9.89 14.96
CA SER A 27 16.91 8.98 15.05
C SER A 27 17.57 8.72 13.71
N ALA A 28 16.81 8.50 12.63
CA ALA A 28 17.33 8.33 11.27
C ALA A 28 18.27 9.47 10.83
N GLY A 29 18.02 10.68 11.32
CA GLY A 29 18.85 11.86 11.04
C GLY A 29 20.14 11.97 11.87
N GLN A 30 20.31 11.15 12.91
CA GLN A 30 21.50 11.13 13.76
C GLN A 30 22.54 10.17 13.19
N THR A 31 23.38 10.66 12.30
CA THR A 31 24.41 9.88 11.58
C THR A 31 25.80 10.50 11.76
N ASP A 32 26.83 9.66 11.83
CA ASP A 32 28.23 10.10 11.95
C ASP A 32 28.78 10.60 10.61
N VAL A 33 28.12 10.20 9.52
CA VAL A 33 28.45 10.61 8.14
C VAL A 33 27.32 11.51 7.61
N PRO A 34 27.62 12.59 6.88
CA PRO A 34 26.59 13.45 6.29
C PRO A 34 25.66 12.63 5.36
N THR A 35 24.36 12.61 5.67
CA THR A 35 23.34 11.92 4.89
C THR A 35 22.19 12.85 4.52
N ARG A 36 21.38 12.45 3.53
CA ARG A 36 20.13 13.15 3.20
C ARG A 36 19.09 13.09 4.31
N ALA A 37 19.25 12.16 5.28
CA ALA A 37 18.36 12.02 6.43
C ALA A 37 18.55 13.14 7.48
N ALA A 38 19.70 13.84 7.48
CA ALA A 38 19.98 14.90 8.43
C ALA A 38 18.93 16.03 8.32
N GLY A 39 18.29 16.36 9.45
CA GLY A 39 17.30 17.44 9.52
C GLY A 39 15.94 17.14 8.86
N VAL A 40 15.72 15.97 8.31
CA VAL A 40 14.45 15.57 7.66
C VAL A 40 13.28 15.65 8.63
N TRP A 41 13.48 15.33 9.90
CA TRP A 41 12.44 15.40 10.94
C TRP A 41 11.83 16.80 11.11
N HIS A 42 12.60 17.90 10.95
CA HIS A 42 12.05 19.25 10.96
C HIS A 42 11.07 19.48 9.80
N ARG A 43 11.44 19.02 8.61
CA ARG A 43 10.55 19.12 7.44
C ARG A 43 9.30 18.26 7.63
N GLN A 44 9.40 17.12 8.31
CA GLN A 44 8.26 16.26 8.61
C GLN A 44 7.25 16.96 9.54
N PHE A 45 7.69 17.79 10.50
CA PHE A 45 6.76 18.60 11.30
C PHE A 45 5.91 19.55 10.46
N ILE A 46 6.47 20.13 9.40
CA ILE A 46 5.71 20.97 8.47
C ILE A 46 4.63 20.10 7.79
N TRP A 47 5.00 18.91 7.32
CA TRP A 47 4.04 17.99 6.69
C TRP A 47 2.98 17.48 7.67
N VAL A 48 3.32 17.29 8.95
CA VAL A 48 2.36 16.98 10.00
C VAL A 48 1.35 18.13 10.16
N GLY A 49 1.81 19.37 10.20
CA GLY A 49 0.92 20.53 10.25
C GLY A 49 -0.03 20.61 9.05
N ILE A 50 0.51 20.46 7.83
CA ILE A 50 -0.28 20.42 6.59
C ILE A 50 -1.27 19.25 6.62
N GLY A 51 -0.83 18.07 7.05
CA GLY A 51 -1.65 16.87 7.15
C GLY A 51 -2.81 17.03 8.13
N VAL A 52 -2.57 17.61 9.29
CA VAL A 52 -3.63 17.89 10.29
C VAL A 52 -4.66 18.87 9.72
N VAL A 53 -4.22 19.92 9.04
CA VAL A 53 -5.14 20.86 8.36
C VAL A 53 -5.95 20.13 7.29
N ALA A 54 -5.29 19.31 6.45
CA ALA A 54 -5.96 18.52 5.43
C ALA A 54 -7.00 17.55 6.03
N ALA A 55 -6.65 16.85 7.11
CA ALA A 55 -7.57 15.97 7.83
C ALA A 55 -8.77 16.75 8.42
N ALA A 56 -8.52 17.94 9.00
CA ALA A 56 -9.57 18.79 9.52
C ALA A 56 -10.51 19.30 8.42
N VAL A 57 -9.99 19.71 7.27
CA VAL A 57 -10.81 20.11 6.11
C VAL A 57 -11.71 18.95 5.66
N VAL A 58 -11.14 17.75 5.46
CA VAL A 58 -11.90 16.59 4.99
C VAL A 58 -12.89 16.10 6.04
N PHE A 59 -12.62 16.26 7.34
CA PHE A 59 -13.56 15.95 8.40
C PHE A 59 -14.89 16.72 8.25
N HIS A 60 -14.90 17.92 7.67
CA HIS A 60 -16.11 18.70 7.41
C HIS A 60 -16.81 18.30 6.09
N VAL A 61 -16.17 17.48 5.26
CA VAL A 61 -16.75 16.98 4.00
C VAL A 61 -17.70 15.80 4.30
N SER A 62 -18.94 15.87 3.85
CA SER A 62 -19.89 14.77 4.06
C SER A 62 -19.55 13.56 3.15
N PRO A 63 -19.77 12.31 3.60
CA PRO A 63 -19.57 11.13 2.76
C PRO A 63 -20.36 11.17 1.45
N ARG A 64 -21.58 11.74 1.48
CA ARG A 64 -22.41 11.94 0.27
C ARG A 64 -21.74 12.85 -0.78
N LEU A 65 -21.05 13.91 -0.33
CA LEU A 65 -20.29 14.77 -1.24
C LEU A 65 -19.09 14.03 -1.83
N LEU A 66 -18.38 13.22 -1.02
CA LEU A 66 -17.29 12.36 -1.52
C LEU A 66 -17.79 11.34 -2.55
N GLU A 67 -18.95 10.74 -2.31
CA GLU A 67 -19.59 9.83 -3.25
C GLU A 67 -19.94 10.53 -4.57
N TRP A 68 -20.51 11.74 -4.49
CA TRP A 68 -20.84 12.54 -5.68
C TRP A 68 -19.59 12.96 -6.46
N LEU A 69 -18.51 13.36 -5.75
CA LEU A 69 -17.25 13.78 -6.34
C LEU A 69 -16.39 12.61 -6.87
N ALA A 70 -16.66 11.37 -6.44
CA ALA A 70 -15.81 10.22 -6.75
C ALA A 70 -15.48 10.06 -8.25
N PRO A 71 -16.42 10.20 -9.21
CA PRO A 71 -16.09 10.10 -10.64
C PRO A 71 -15.19 11.24 -11.12
N ALA A 72 -15.40 12.47 -10.63
CA ALA A 72 -14.59 13.62 -11.01
C ALA A 72 -13.15 13.49 -10.46
N LEU A 73 -13.00 13.08 -9.18
CA LEU A 73 -11.70 12.83 -8.56
C LEU A 73 -10.97 11.68 -9.26
N TYR A 74 -11.69 10.63 -9.63
CA TYR A 74 -11.13 9.50 -10.37
C TYR A 74 -10.67 9.93 -11.77
N GLY A 75 -11.49 10.65 -12.51
CA GLY A 75 -11.13 11.19 -13.83
C GLY A 75 -9.92 12.13 -13.77
N LEU A 76 -9.88 13.04 -12.77
CA LEU A 76 -8.75 13.92 -12.52
C LEU A 76 -7.48 13.10 -12.20
N SER A 77 -7.58 12.08 -11.36
CA SER A 77 -6.43 11.26 -11.03
C SER A 77 -5.87 10.50 -12.24
N LEU A 78 -6.73 9.96 -13.11
CA LEU A 78 -6.31 9.34 -14.37
C LEU A 78 -5.63 10.34 -15.31
N PHE A 79 -6.19 11.55 -15.42
CA PHE A 79 -5.58 12.62 -16.21
C PHE A 79 -4.16 12.95 -15.70
N LEU A 80 -3.99 13.09 -14.36
CA LEU A 80 -2.69 13.34 -13.76
C LEU A 80 -1.71 12.17 -13.95
N LEU A 81 -2.18 10.92 -13.91
CA LEU A 81 -1.35 9.75 -14.21
C LEU A 81 -0.88 9.73 -15.66
N VAL A 82 -1.75 10.09 -16.61
CA VAL A 82 -1.37 10.23 -18.02
C VAL A 82 -0.41 11.39 -18.20
N LEU A 83 -0.65 12.52 -17.54
CA LEU A 83 0.25 13.69 -17.60
C LEU A 83 1.66 13.34 -17.14
N VAL A 84 1.80 12.57 -16.03
CA VAL A 84 3.10 12.11 -15.54
C VAL A 84 3.81 11.19 -16.54
N LEU A 85 3.08 10.36 -17.27
CA LEU A 85 3.70 9.54 -18.34
C LEU A 85 4.30 10.38 -19.46
N LEU A 86 3.79 11.61 -19.68
CA LEU A 86 4.25 12.51 -20.75
C LEU A 86 5.37 13.47 -20.28
N VAL A 87 5.25 14.00 -19.04
CA VAL A 87 6.14 15.07 -18.52
C VAL A 87 6.76 14.74 -17.15
N GLY A 88 6.57 13.53 -16.65
CA GLY A 88 7.07 13.12 -15.34
C GLY A 88 8.58 13.09 -15.25
N THR A 89 9.08 13.41 -14.06
CA THR A 89 10.49 13.33 -13.72
C THR A 89 10.74 12.20 -12.72
N GLY A 90 11.95 11.61 -12.79
CA GLY A 90 12.39 10.64 -11.80
C GLY A 90 12.83 11.28 -10.49
N ALA A 91 12.94 10.50 -9.42
CA ALA A 91 13.41 10.96 -8.10
C ALA A 91 14.92 11.31 -8.05
N GLY A 92 15.54 11.60 -9.18
CA GLY A 92 16.94 12.07 -9.26
C GLY A 92 18.00 10.96 -9.31
N THR A 93 17.60 9.68 -9.46
CA THR A 93 18.50 8.56 -9.73
C THR A 93 18.27 8.04 -11.13
N ALA A 94 19.32 7.58 -11.82
CA ALA A 94 19.25 7.09 -13.21
C ALA A 94 18.31 5.87 -13.40
N GLN A 95 17.84 5.28 -12.31
CA GLN A 95 16.96 4.11 -12.27
C GLN A 95 15.60 4.39 -11.61
N SER A 96 15.29 5.67 -11.30
CA SER A 96 14.03 6.03 -10.65
C SER A 96 12.87 6.06 -11.65
N SER A 97 11.72 5.57 -11.19
CA SER A 97 10.45 5.71 -11.91
C SER A 97 10.15 7.19 -12.17
N SER A 98 9.74 7.54 -13.39
CA SER A 98 9.33 8.91 -13.74
C SER A 98 7.90 9.17 -13.24
N SER A 99 7.67 9.07 -11.91
CA SER A 99 6.35 9.10 -11.28
C SER A 99 6.04 10.40 -10.53
N TRP A 100 6.94 11.40 -10.60
CA TRP A 100 6.79 12.66 -9.91
C TRP A 100 6.46 13.81 -10.87
N LEU A 101 5.51 14.65 -10.45
CA LEU A 101 5.29 15.95 -11.10
C LEU A 101 6.23 16.98 -10.49
N SER A 102 7.03 17.64 -11.34
CA SER A 102 7.88 18.74 -10.94
C SER A 102 7.48 20.03 -11.66
N VAL A 103 7.41 21.15 -10.92
CA VAL A 103 7.20 22.48 -11.48
C VAL A 103 8.29 23.39 -10.97
N GLY A 104 8.99 24.07 -11.86
CA GLY A 104 10.12 24.93 -11.47
C GLY A 104 11.28 24.21 -10.78
N GLY A 105 11.50 22.91 -11.06
CA GLY A 105 12.55 22.10 -10.42
C GLY A 105 12.17 21.54 -9.04
N HIS A 106 10.99 21.86 -8.52
CA HIS A 106 10.49 21.31 -7.25
C HIS A 106 9.49 20.18 -7.49
N GLN A 107 9.64 19.06 -6.79
CA GLN A 107 8.69 17.96 -6.80
C GLN A 107 7.45 18.35 -6.00
N ILE A 108 6.28 18.41 -6.67
CA ILE A 108 5.03 18.81 -6.02
C ILE A 108 4.33 17.63 -5.38
N GLY A 109 4.38 16.45 -6.00
CA GLY A 109 3.72 15.24 -5.49
C GLY A 109 3.73 14.10 -6.49
N GLN A 110 3.31 12.95 -6.01
CA GLN A 110 3.18 11.73 -6.79
C GLN A 110 1.69 11.46 -7.07
N PRO A 111 1.20 11.60 -8.33
CA PRO A 111 -0.20 11.42 -8.66
C PRO A 111 -0.77 10.05 -8.35
N SER A 112 0.06 9.00 -8.31
CA SER A 112 -0.37 7.66 -7.91
C SER A 112 -0.94 7.62 -6.49
N GLU A 113 -0.48 8.49 -5.57
CA GLU A 113 -1.01 8.58 -4.22
C GLU A 113 -2.47 9.05 -4.20
N LEU A 114 -2.77 10.10 -4.97
CA LEU A 114 -4.14 10.58 -5.15
C LEU A 114 -5.01 9.53 -5.86
N ALA A 115 -4.45 8.88 -6.88
CA ALA A 115 -5.17 7.87 -7.67
C ALA A 115 -5.60 6.67 -6.83
N LYS A 116 -4.80 6.25 -5.82
CA LYS A 116 -5.18 5.19 -4.88
C LYS A 116 -6.44 5.54 -4.11
N VAL A 117 -6.50 6.74 -3.53
CA VAL A 117 -7.70 7.22 -2.79
C VAL A 117 -8.90 7.41 -3.73
N ALA A 118 -8.68 8.01 -4.90
CA ALA A 118 -9.74 8.19 -5.89
C ALA A 118 -10.31 6.84 -6.38
N THR A 119 -9.47 5.82 -6.51
CA THR A 119 -9.90 4.44 -6.84
C THR A 119 -10.73 3.84 -5.72
N VAL A 120 -10.34 4.03 -4.44
CA VAL A 120 -11.15 3.61 -3.28
C VAL A 120 -12.54 4.26 -3.35
N LEU A 121 -12.63 5.58 -3.57
CA LEU A 121 -13.91 6.29 -3.65
C LEU A 121 -14.77 5.80 -4.82
N MET A 122 -14.19 5.66 -6.01
CA MET A 122 -14.91 5.22 -7.22
C MET A 122 -15.39 3.77 -7.08
N LEU A 123 -14.56 2.88 -6.54
CA LEU A 123 -14.92 1.49 -6.32
C LEU A 123 -15.98 1.35 -5.22
N ALA A 124 -15.88 2.14 -4.13
CA ALA A 124 -16.89 2.18 -3.06
C ALA A 124 -18.24 2.62 -3.61
N ARG A 125 -18.28 3.68 -4.43
CA ARG A 125 -19.51 4.15 -5.09
C ARG A 125 -20.12 3.06 -5.98
N PHE A 126 -19.30 2.39 -6.79
CA PHE A 126 -19.79 1.33 -7.67
C PHE A 126 -20.34 0.15 -6.90
N LEU A 127 -19.60 -0.34 -5.89
CA LEU A 127 -20.01 -1.51 -5.11
C LEU A 127 -21.22 -1.22 -4.22
N SER A 128 -21.32 0.00 -3.64
CA SER A 128 -22.45 0.40 -2.81
C SER A 128 -23.76 0.57 -3.57
N SER A 129 -23.69 0.91 -4.87
CA SER A 129 -24.87 1.05 -5.72
C SER A 129 -25.51 -0.29 -6.11
N ARG A 130 -24.81 -1.41 -5.90
CA ARG A 130 -25.31 -2.75 -6.22
C ARG A 130 -26.19 -3.31 -5.10
N ARG A 131 -27.33 -3.91 -5.46
CA ARG A 131 -28.21 -4.60 -4.50
C ARG A 131 -27.64 -5.94 -4.02
N GLU A 132 -26.85 -6.59 -4.85
CA GLU A 132 -26.23 -7.89 -4.56
C GLU A 132 -24.73 -7.85 -4.82
N PRO A 133 -23.93 -8.55 -4.00
CA PRO A 133 -22.50 -8.68 -4.25
C PRO A 133 -22.23 -9.42 -5.58
N PRO A 134 -21.10 -9.13 -6.24
CA PRO A 134 -20.69 -9.83 -7.46
C PRO A 134 -20.62 -11.34 -7.25
N ARG A 135 -21.27 -12.11 -8.16
CA ARG A 135 -21.36 -13.58 -8.07
C ARG A 135 -20.62 -14.30 -9.19
N SER A 136 -20.30 -13.60 -10.27
CA SER A 136 -19.64 -14.12 -11.48
C SER A 136 -18.47 -13.24 -11.91
N LEU A 137 -17.60 -13.73 -12.77
CA LEU A 137 -16.51 -12.93 -13.36
C LEU A 137 -17.05 -11.74 -14.17
N ARG A 138 -18.21 -11.88 -14.81
CA ARG A 138 -18.83 -10.78 -15.55
C ARG A 138 -19.18 -9.60 -14.64
N ASP A 139 -19.62 -9.86 -13.43
CA ASP A 139 -19.93 -8.82 -12.44
C ASP A 139 -18.69 -8.05 -11.98
N LEU A 140 -17.51 -8.66 -12.13
CA LEU A 140 -16.22 -8.10 -11.74
C LEU A 140 -15.55 -7.29 -12.85
N LEU A 141 -16.11 -7.27 -14.08
CA LEU A 141 -15.52 -6.50 -15.19
C LEU A 141 -15.41 -5.02 -14.89
N VAL A 142 -16.46 -4.40 -14.33
CA VAL A 142 -16.45 -2.98 -14.00
C VAL A 142 -15.48 -2.68 -12.84
N PRO A 143 -15.50 -3.38 -11.69
CA PRO A 143 -14.45 -3.29 -10.68
C PRO A 143 -13.03 -3.46 -11.26
N ALA A 144 -12.84 -4.45 -12.14
CA ALA A 144 -11.54 -4.71 -12.76
C ALA A 144 -11.09 -3.54 -13.66
N ILE A 145 -11.99 -2.86 -14.36
CA ILE A 145 -11.68 -1.66 -15.14
C ILE A 145 -11.35 -0.49 -14.22
N ILE A 146 -12.15 -0.25 -13.16
CA ILE A 146 -11.93 0.84 -12.21
C ILE A 146 -10.54 0.72 -11.56
N VAL A 147 -10.10 -0.48 -11.22
CA VAL A 147 -8.79 -0.71 -10.60
C VAL A 147 -7.70 -0.89 -11.66
N GLY A 148 -8.00 -1.59 -12.75
CA GLY A 148 -7.04 -1.98 -13.77
C GLY A 148 -6.50 -0.79 -14.58
N VAL A 149 -7.31 0.23 -14.85
CA VAL A 149 -6.84 1.41 -15.60
C VAL A 149 -5.73 2.15 -14.84
N PRO A 150 -5.92 2.61 -13.58
CA PRO A 150 -4.84 3.27 -12.85
C PRO A 150 -3.67 2.32 -12.57
N PHE A 151 -3.92 1.03 -12.28
CA PHE A 151 -2.88 0.00 -12.13
C PHE A 151 -1.96 -0.05 -13.35
N LEU A 152 -2.52 -0.16 -14.56
CA LEU A 152 -1.74 -0.24 -15.81
C LEU A 152 -0.99 1.07 -16.11
N LEU A 153 -1.58 2.23 -15.82
CA LEU A 153 -0.92 3.52 -15.99
C LEU A 153 0.28 3.65 -15.06
N VAL A 154 0.16 3.24 -13.79
CA VAL A 154 1.25 3.25 -12.80
C VAL A 154 2.31 2.21 -13.15
N LEU A 155 1.92 1.03 -13.63
CA LEU A 155 2.85 0.01 -14.08
C LEU A 155 3.71 0.49 -15.28
N LYS A 156 3.13 1.32 -16.16
CA LYS A 156 3.88 1.97 -17.27
C LYS A 156 4.85 3.06 -16.78
N GLN A 157 4.70 3.57 -15.55
CA GLN A 157 5.65 4.50 -14.91
C GLN A 157 6.82 3.78 -14.22
N PRO A 158 7.11 2.54 -14.51
CA PRO A 158 7.82 1.47 -13.80
C PRO A 158 7.73 1.53 -12.25
N ASP A 159 6.56 1.86 -11.71
CA ASP A 159 6.31 1.91 -10.27
C ASP A 159 5.51 0.67 -9.82
N LEU A 160 6.22 -0.44 -9.65
CA LEU A 160 5.63 -1.74 -9.27
C LEU A 160 4.99 -1.68 -7.88
N GLY A 161 5.63 -0.98 -6.95
CA GLY A 161 5.14 -0.88 -5.59
C GLY A 161 3.77 -0.20 -5.53
N SER A 162 3.66 1.03 -6.04
CA SER A 162 2.35 1.70 -6.11
C SER A 162 1.32 0.89 -6.90
N ALA A 163 1.73 0.11 -7.91
CA ALA A 163 0.81 -0.75 -8.65
C ALA A 163 0.22 -1.88 -7.78
N ILE A 164 1.02 -2.55 -6.97
CA ILE A 164 0.55 -3.63 -6.07
C ILE A 164 -0.51 -3.11 -5.09
N VAL A 165 -0.41 -1.86 -4.63
CA VAL A 165 -1.40 -1.27 -3.72
C VAL A 165 -2.81 -1.25 -4.33
N PHE A 166 -2.96 -1.01 -5.65
CA PHE A 166 -4.28 -1.09 -6.30
C PHE A 166 -4.87 -2.50 -6.24
N VAL A 167 -4.03 -3.53 -6.32
CA VAL A 167 -4.46 -4.93 -6.15
C VAL A 167 -4.94 -5.15 -4.71
N GLY A 168 -4.19 -4.66 -3.71
CA GLY A 168 -4.59 -4.74 -2.31
C GLY A 168 -5.93 -4.04 -2.02
N ILE A 169 -6.14 -2.83 -2.58
CA ILE A 169 -7.41 -2.10 -2.51
C ILE A 169 -8.54 -2.94 -3.11
N ALA A 170 -8.35 -3.50 -4.31
CA ALA A 170 -9.36 -4.31 -4.98
C ALA A 170 -9.76 -5.52 -4.13
N PHE A 171 -8.77 -6.26 -3.63
CA PHE A 171 -9.01 -7.44 -2.79
C PHE A 171 -9.77 -7.10 -1.51
N ALA A 172 -9.31 -6.08 -0.79
CA ALA A 172 -9.96 -5.64 0.44
C ALA A 172 -11.42 -5.27 0.18
N MET A 173 -11.68 -4.44 -0.82
CA MET A 173 -13.03 -3.94 -1.09
C MET A 173 -13.97 -5.00 -1.67
N LEU A 174 -13.48 -5.88 -2.54
CA LEU A 174 -14.28 -7.01 -3.05
C LEU A 174 -14.62 -8.00 -1.93
N PHE A 175 -13.66 -8.31 -1.07
CA PHE A 175 -13.90 -9.15 0.10
C PHE A 175 -14.97 -8.54 1.01
N TRP A 176 -14.85 -7.24 1.34
CA TRP A 176 -15.78 -6.54 2.21
C TRP A 176 -17.17 -6.38 1.60
N SER A 177 -17.27 -6.26 0.28
CA SER A 177 -18.55 -6.20 -0.44
C SER A 177 -19.32 -7.53 -0.45
N GLY A 178 -18.76 -8.61 0.12
CA GLY A 178 -19.41 -9.92 0.20
C GLY A 178 -19.15 -10.83 -0.99
N VAL A 179 -18.15 -10.55 -1.82
CA VAL A 179 -17.71 -11.46 -2.88
C VAL A 179 -17.23 -12.78 -2.27
N ARG A 180 -17.69 -13.90 -2.81
CA ARG A 180 -17.34 -15.23 -2.29
C ARG A 180 -15.83 -15.46 -2.37
N PRO A 181 -15.16 -15.99 -1.32
CA PRO A 181 -13.72 -16.26 -1.32
C PRO A 181 -13.24 -17.12 -2.50
N ARG A 182 -14.08 -18.05 -2.97
CA ARG A 182 -13.79 -18.86 -4.15
C ARG A 182 -13.60 -18.00 -5.41
N LEU A 183 -14.43 -16.96 -5.60
CA LEU A 183 -14.33 -16.07 -6.75
C LEU A 183 -13.08 -15.19 -6.65
N LEU A 184 -12.73 -14.73 -5.44
CA LEU A 184 -11.48 -14.01 -5.19
C LEU A 184 -10.26 -14.89 -5.52
N PHE A 185 -10.27 -16.15 -5.11
CA PHE A 185 -9.22 -17.10 -5.47
C PHE A 185 -9.08 -17.27 -6.98
N LEU A 186 -10.20 -17.36 -7.71
CA LEU A 186 -10.18 -17.48 -9.18
C LEU A 186 -9.51 -16.27 -9.84
N ILE A 187 -9.69 -15.06 -9.31
CA ILE A 187 -9.06 -13.84 -9.83
C ILE A 187 -7.53 -13.85 -9.62
N VAL A 188 -7.06 -14.40 -8.49
CA VAL A 188 -5.62 -14.47 -8.17
C VAL A 188 -4.93 -15.58 -8.94
N SER A 189 -5.64 -16.65 -9.24
CA SER A 189 -5.06 -17.88 -9.80
C SER A 189 -4.18 -17.67 -11.05
N PRO A 190 -4.49 -16.74 -12.01
CA PRO A 190 -3.60 -16.48 -13.14
C PRO A 190 -2.25 -15.88 -12.72
N GLY A 191 -2.25 -15.04 -11.67
CA GLY A 191 -1.01 -14.51 -11.08
C GLY A 191 -0.16 -15.61 -10.45
N VAL A 192 -0.78 -16.55 -9.73
CA VAL A 192 -0.08 -17.73 -9.19
C VAL A 192 0.48 -18.58 -10.32
N SER A 193 -0.30 -18.79 -11.39
CA SER A 193 0.15 -19.53 -12.59
C SER A 193 1.40 -18.87 -13.21
N LEU A 194 1.42 -17.54 -13.34
CA LEU A 194 2.57 -16.78 -13.83
C LEU A 194 3.83 -17.03 -12.99
N LEU A 195 3.70 -16.98 -11.65
CA LEU A 195 4.82 -17.19 -10.74
C LEU A 195 5.36 -18.63 -10.77
N LEU A 196 4.49 -19.61 -10.89
CA LEU A 196 4.88 -21.02 -10.89
C LEU A 196 5.38 -21.51 -12.26
N ALA A 197 5.14 -20.74 -13.33
CA ALA A 197 5.49 -21.12 -14.71
C ALA A 197 6.99 -21.06 -15.04
N PHE A 198 7.84 -20.60 -14.11
CA PHE A 198 9.29 -20.66 -14.26
C PHE A 198 9.88 -22.07 -14.07
N ASN A 199 9.07 -23.02 -13.60
CA ASN A 199 9.42 -24.43 -13.49
C ASN A 199 8.23 -25.27 -13.95
N ASP A 200 8.46 -26.13 -14.97
CA ASP A 200 7.41 -26.93 -15.62
C ASP A 200 6.70 -27.88 -14.64
N TRP A 201 7.42 -28.44 -13.65
CA TRP A 201 6.84 -29.33 -12.66
C TRP A 201 5.90 -28.59 -11.70
N THR A 202 6.31 -27.41 -11.20
CA THR A 202 5.47 -26.62 -10.29
C THR A 202 4.24 -26.09 -11.01
N TRP A 203 4.40 -25.65 -12.25
CA TRP A 203 3.28 -25.21 -13.08
C TRP A 203 2.33 -26.35 -13.44
N GLY A 204 2.86 -27.51 -13.83
CA GLY A 204 2.04 -28.69 -14.10
C GLY A 204 1.24 -29.14 -12.89
N ALA A 205 1.88 -29.21 -11.71
CA ALA A 205 1.22 -29.55 -10.45
C ALA A 205 0.13 -28.52 -10.10
N TRP A 206 0.40 -27.20 -10.30
CA TRP A 206 -0.59 -26.14 -10.14
C TRP A 206 -1.80 -26.33 -11.05
N MET A 207 -1.59 -26.60 -12.35
CA MET A 207 -2.67 -26.78 -13.31
C MET A 207 -3.55 -27.98 -12.99
N VAL A 208 -2.96 -29.08 -12.52
CA VAL A 208 -3.70 -30.27 -12.04
C VAL A 208 -4.53 -29.91 -10.81
N LEU A 209 -3.91 -29.30 -9.78
CA LEU A 209 -4.61 -28.85 -8.57
C LEU A 209 -5.73 -27.86 -8.90
N PHE A 210 -5.44 -26.87 -9.72
CA PHE A 210 -6.41 -25.85 -10.11
C PHE A 210 -7.61 -26.44 -10.86
N THR A 211 -7.36 -27.35 -11.79
CA THR A 211 -8.42 -28.06 -12.51
C THR A 211 -9.28 -28.90 -11.55
N ALA A 212 -8.66 -29.61 -10.60
CA ALA A 212 -9.37 -30.36 -9.57
C ALA A 212 -10.26 -29.44 -8.70
N LEU A 213 -9.76 -28.26 -8.33
CA LEU A 213 -10.53 -27.25 -7.58
C LEU A 213 -11.73 -26.73 -8.39
N LEU A 214 -11.56 -26.46 -9.69
CA LEU A 214 -12.68 -26.05 -10.56
C LEU A 214 -13.77 -27.13 -10.63
N VAL A 215 -13.39 -28.40 -10.78
CA VAL A 215 -14.34 -29.53 -10.78
C VAL A 215 -15.05 -29.65 -9.43
N ALA A 216 -14.34 -29.49 -8.32
CA ALA A 216 -14.89 -29.58 -6.97
C ALA A 216 -15.84 -28.42 -6.62
N TRP A 217 -15.49 -27.20 -7.01
CA TRP A 217 -16.27 -25.98 -6.69
C TRP A 217 -17.43 -25.73 -7.64
N ARG A 218 -17.39 -26.29 -8.82
CA ARG A 218 -18.41 -26.17 -9.86
C ARG A 218 -18.87 -24.72 -10.09
N PRO A 219 -17.97 -23.79 -10.40
CA PRO A 219 -18.38 -22.43 -10.81
C PRO A 219 -19.18 -22.48 -12.12
N TYR A 220 -19.71 -21.34 -12.56
CA TYR A 220 -20.31 -21.30 -13.90
C TYR A 220 -19.28 -21.76 -14.94
N LEU A 221 -19.74 -22.58 -15.91
CA LEU A 221 -18.85 -23.16 -16.93
C LEU A 221 -18.06 -22.07 -17.68
N SER A 222 -18.71 -20.97 -18.01
CA SER A 222 -18.06 -19.82 -18.65
C SER A 222 -16.91 -19.28 -17.80
N ASP A 223 -17.11 -19.13 -16.49
CA ASP A 223 -16.10 -18.60 -15.56
C ASP A 223 -14.95 -19.60 -15.40
N ALA A 224 -15.27 -20.89 -15.28
CA ALA A 224 -14.27 -21.95 -15.22
C ALA A 224 -13.35 -21.95 -16.45
N LEU A 225 -13.93 -21.92 -17.65
CA LEU A 225 -13.18 -21.91 -18.90
C LEU A 225 -12.32 -20.65 -19.03
N VAL A 226 -12.89 -19.47 -18.79
CA VAL A 226 -12.15 -18.21 -18.88
C VAL A 226 -10.93 -18.22 -17.95
N VAL A 227 -11.11 -18.60 -16.66
CA VAL A 227 -9.99 -18.57 -15.71
C VAL A 227 -8.99 -19.68 -16.02
N TRP A 228 -9.43 -20.86 -16.48
CA TRP A 228 -8.54 -21.94 -16.88
C TRP A 228 -7.64 -21.50 -18.06
N PHE A 229 -8.24 -20.93 -19.12
CA PHE A 229 -7.47 -20.40 -20.25
C PHE A 229 -6.56 -19.24 -19.85
N LEU A 230 -6.98 -18.35 -18.91
CA LEU A 230 -6.13 -17.31 -18.38
C LEU A 230 -4.91 -17.89 -17.63
N ASN A 231 -5.08 -18.95 -16.84
CA ASN A 231 -3.96 -19.63 -16.18
C ASN A 231 -2.97 -20.23 -17.20
N VAL A 232 -3.49 -20.88 -18.25
CA VAL A 232 -2.64 -21.41 -19.34
C VAL A 232 -1.91 -20.27 -20.06
N ALA A 233 -2.62 -19.19 -20.41
CA ALA A 233 -2.05 -18.05 -21.10
C ALA A 233 -0.97 -17.37 -20.27
N MET A 234 -1.20 -17.18 -18.96
CA MET A 234 -0.20 -16.58 -18.06
C MET A 234 1.03 -17.47 -17.89
N GLY A 235 0.84 -18.79 -17.85
CA GLY A 235 1.95 -19.74 -17.88
C GLY A 235 2.77 -19.64 -19.17
N ALA A 236 2.12 -19.62 -20.32
CA ALA A 236 2.79 -19.51 -21.61
C ALA A 236 3.51 -18.17 -21.82
N ILE A 237 2.98 -17.08 -21.26
CA ILE A 237 3.55 -15.73 -21.39
C ILE A 237 4.68 -15.49 -20.38
N ALA A 238 4.85 -16.29 -19.33
CA ALA A 238 5.82 -16.07 -18.25
C ALA A 238 7.25 -15.85 -18.77
N LEU A 239 7.77 -16.76 -19.58
CA LEU A 239 9.12 -16.66 -20.12
C LEU A 239 9.29 -15.51 -21.14
N PRO A 240 8.37 -15.29 -22.11
CA PRO A 240 8.40 -14.10 -22.96
C PRO A 240 8.34 -12.78 -22.17
N LEU A 241 7.51 -12.71 -21.12
CA LEU A 241 7.42 -11.53 -20.27
C LEU A 241 8.73 -11.27 -19.53
N TRP A 242 9.34 -12.30 -18.95
CA TRP A 242 10.64 -12.21 -18.31
C TRP A 242 11.71 -11.60 -19.23
N LYS A 243 11.79 -12.06 -20.46
CA LYS A 243 12.76 -11.55 -21.47
C LYS A 243 12.52 -10.08 -21.86
N LYS A 244 11.29 -9.57 -21.69
CA LYS A 244 10.94 -8.17 -21.98
C LYS A 244 11.15 -7.23 -20.80
N LEU A 245 11.34 -7.75 -19.59
CA LEU A 245 11.64 -6.93 -18.42
C LEU A 245 12.99 -6.24 -18.60
N ALA A 246 13.09 -4.98 -18.19
CA ALA A 246 14.35 -4.26 -18.15
C ALA A 246 15.35 -4.94 -17.19
N PRO A 247 16.67 -4.89 -17.44
CA PRO A 247 17.67 -5.57 -16.60
C PRO A 247 17.53 -5.26 -15.11
N TYR A 248 17.22 -4.01 -14.76
CA TYR A 248 17.03 -3.63 -13.35
C TYR A 248 15.81 -4.28 -12.70
N GLN A 249 14.73 -4.55 -13.45
CA GLN A 249 13.53 -5.25 -12.96
C GLN A 249 13.83 -6.73 -12.74
N GLN A 250 14.54 -7.36 -13.68
CA GLN A 250 15.00 -8.74 -13.53
C GLN A 250 15.92 -8.88 -12.31
N ASN A 251 16.89 -7.95 -12.15
CA ASN A 251 17.80 -7.96 -11.00
C ASN A 251 17.06 -7.81 -9.67
N ARG A 252 16.03 -6.97 -9.58
CA ARG A 252 15.20 -6.86 -8.35
C ARG A 252 14.53 -8.19 -7.98
N LEU A 253 13.99 -8.92 -8.97
CA LEU A 253 13.36 -10.22 -8.74
C LEU A 253 14.37 -11.31 -8.40
N LEU A 254 15.51 -11.35 -9.10
CA LEU A 254 16.58 -12.31 -8.81
C LEU A 254 17.19 -12.07 -7.43
N THR A 255 17.43 -10.81 -7.07
CA THR A 255 17.98 -10.41 -5.78
C THR A 255 16.99 -10.71 -4.63
N PHE A 256 15.70 -10.61 -4.88
CA PHE A 256 14.70 -11.03 -3.92
C PHE A 256 14.79 -12.54 -3.62
N LEU A 257 14.98 -13.37 -4.64
CA LEU A 257 15.12 -14.81 -4.47
C LEU A 257 16.48 -15.18 -3.84
N ASN A 258 17.54 -14.49 -4.22
CA ASN A 258 18.87 -14.67 -3.65
C ASN A 258 19.63 -13.33 -3.60
N PRO A 259 19.63 -12.64 -2.45
CA PRO A 259 20.32 -11.36 -2.28
C PRO A 259 21.85 -11.43 -2.51
N GLU A 260 22.44 -12.61 -2.40
CA GLU A 260 23.89 -12.82 -2.58
C GLU A 260 24.33 -12.77 -4.05
N VAL A 261 23.41 -12.81 -5.00
CA VAL A 261 23.74 -12.70 -6.43
C VAL A 261 24.28 -11.31 -6.77
N ASP A 262 23.81 -10.26 -6.10
CA ASP A 262 24.29 -8.89 -6.30
C ASP A 262 24.44 -8.15 -4.96
N PRO A 263 25.44 -8.52 -4.14
CA PRO A 263 25.57 -7.99 -2.77
C PRO A 263 26.03 -6.54 -2.71
N ARG A 264 26.41 -5.92 -3.85
CA ARG A 264 26.92 -4.54 -3.91
C ARG A 264 25.93 -3.54 -4.51
N ALA A 265 24.86 -4.01 -5.17
CA ALA A 265 23.85 -3.14 -5.76
C ALA A 265 22.45 -3.48 -5.22
N ALA A 266 21.61 -4.20 -5.97
CA ALA A 266 20.23 -4.46 -5.58
C ALA A 266 20.09 -5.28 -4.28
N GLY A 267 21.02 -6.24 -4.02
CA GLY A 267 21.05 -7.06 -2.80
C GLY A 267 21.56 -6.34 -1.58
N TYR A 268 22.34 -5.28 -1.75
CA TYR A 268 22.92 -4.52 -0.64
C TYR A 268 21.86 -4.02 0.33
N HIS A 269 20.80 -3.41 -0.18
CA HIS A 269 19.70 -2.88 0.63
C HIS A 269 19.02 -3.98 1.48
N ALA A 270 18.72 -5.14 0.87
CA ALA A 270 18.09 -6.26 1.57
C ALA A 270 19.00 -6.85 2.65
N ILE A 271 20.28 -7.03 2.34
CA ILE A 271 21.27 -7.57 3.27
C ILE A 271 21.47 -6.62 4.45
N GLN A 272 21.70 -5.32 4.20
CA GLN A 272 21.93 -4.34 5.27
C GLN A 272 20.68 -4.14 6.14
N SER A 273 19.49 -4.16 5.55
CA SER A 273 18.23 -4.13 6.30
C SER A 273 18.11 -5.31 7.27
N ARG A 274 18.38 -6.53 6.82
CA ARG A 274 18.36 -7.73 7.67
C ARG A 274 19.44 -7.70 8.74
N VAL A 275 20.65 -7.23 8.41
CA VAL A 275 21.74 -7.06 9.39
C VAL A 275 21.34 -6.05 10.46
N ALA A 276 20.76 -4.90 10.07
CA ALA A 276 20.27 -3.91 11.03
C ALA A 276 19.22 -4.49 11.98
N ILE A 277 18.16 -5.11 11.45
CA ILE A 277 17.11 -5.73 12.28
C ILE A 277 17.70 -6.82 13.18
N GLY A 278 18.58 -7.69 12.64
CA GLY A 278 19.18 -8.80 13.36
C GLY A 278 20.14 -8.35 14.47
N SER A 279 20.83 -7.21 14.28
CA SER A 279 21.77 -6.67 15.28
C SER A 279 21.06 -6.13 16.54
N GLY A 280 19.78 -5.76 16.45
CA GLY A 280 19.04 -5.20 17.56
C GLY A 280 18.67 -6.19 18.67
N GLY A 281 18.65 -7.50 18.40
CA GLY A 281 18.29 -8.51 19.41
C GLY A 281 16.93 -8.24 20.06
N TRP A 282 16.81 -8.46 21.38
CA TRP A 282 15.56 -8.29 22.11
C TRP A 282 15.21 -6.82 22.41
N PHE A 283 16.20 -6.01 22.84
CA PHE A 283 15.98 -4.66 23.37
C PHE A 283 16.63 -3.55 22.54
N GLY A 284 17.30 -3.91 21.45
CA GLY A 284 17.95 -2.96 20.56
C GLY A 284 19.35 -2.56 21.04
N THR A 285 20.03 -1.81 20.18
CA THR A 285 21.37 -1.22 20.44
C THR A 285 21.28 0.09 21.23
N GLY A 286 20.06 0.57 21.50
CA GLY A 286 19.76 1.87 22.13
C GLY A 286 19.33 2.93 21.13
N TYR A 287 18.42 3.80 21.57
CA TYR A 287 17.88 4.87 20.75
C TYR A 287 18.99 5.82 20.30
N THR A 288 19.05 6.13 19.01
CA THR A 288 20.10 6.89 18.29
C THR A 288 21.47 6.21 18.18
N HIS A 289 21.64 4.99 18.69
CA HIS A 289 22.93 4.32 18.75
C HIS A 289 23.09 3.15 17.73
N GLY A 290 22.14 2.97 16.81
CA GLY A 290 22.20 1.94 15.78
C GLY A 290 23.42 2.10 14.86
N PRO A 291 24.38 1.15 14.83
CA PRO A 291 25.62 1.27 14.05
C PRO A 291 25.39 1.27 12.55
N GLN A 292 24.44 0.45 12.04
CA GLN A 292 24.14 0.40 10.60
C GLN A 292 23.59 1.73 10.08
N LYS A 293 22.73 2.36 10.86
CA LYS A 293 22.18 3.67 10.58
C LYS A 293 23.26 4.76 10.71
N ARG A 294 24.03 4.79 11.80
CA ARG A 294 25.04 5.83 12.08
C ARG A 294 26.12 5.89 11.01
N LEU A 295 26.57 4.74 10.54
CA LEU A 295 27.57 4.61 9.49
C LEU A 295 27.00 4.75 8.07
N ALA A 296 25.69 5.06 7.94
CA ALA A 296 24.98 5.24 6.67
C ALA A 296 25.03 4.00 5.76
N PHE A 297 25.09 2.80 6.34
CA PHE A 297 25.01 1.55 5.57
C PHE A 297 23.59 1.26 5.07
N LEU A 298 22.55 1.90 5.65
CA LEU A 298 21.17 1.81 5.18
C LEU A 298 20.88 2.96 4.21
N PRO A 299 20.85 2.71 2.89
CA PRO A 299 20.41 3.73 1.94
C PRO A 299 18.93 4.06 2.15
N GLU A 300 18.53 5.30 1.83
CA GLU A 300 17.13 5.77 1.95
C GLU A 300 16.48 5.42 3.32
N GLN A 301 17.28 5.49 4.39
CA GLN A 301 16.88 5.14 5.77
C GLN A 301 15.76 6.04 6.33
N HIS A 302 15.49 7.18 5.72
CA HIS A 302 14.43 8.09 6.12
C HIS A 302 13.12 7.91 5.35
N THR A 303 13.13 7.15 4.25
CA THR A 303 11.95 6.88 3.41
C THR A 303 11.56 5.40 3.48
N ASP A 304 12.17 4.58 2.66
CA ASP A 304 11.75 3.20 2.41
C ASP A 304 12.25 2.21 3.46
N PHE A 305 13.41 2.50 4.07
CA PHE A 305 14.07 1.64 5.06
C PHE A 305 14.05 2.23 6.49
N VAL A 306 12.94 2.90 6.83
CA VAL A 306 12.76 3.44 8.20
C VAL A 306 12.50 2.34 9.23
N PHE A 307 11.81 1.25 8.84
CA PHE A 307 11.46 0.16 9.74
C PHE A 307 12.68 -0.60 10.31
N PRO A 308 13.75 -0.90 9.55
CA PRO A 308 14.98 -1.48 10.07
C PRO A 308 15.60 -0.71 11.23
N ILE A 309 15.48 0.63 11.28
CA ILE A 309 15.98 1.44 12.39
C ILE A 309 15.24 1.10 13.69
N VAL A 310 13.92 0.87 13.61
CA VAL A 310 13.14 0.42 14.76
C VAL A 310 13.66 -0.93 15.27
N GLY A 311 13.95 -1.88 14.35
CA GLY A 311 14.50 -3.18 14.68
C GLY A 311 15.91 -3.09 15.28
N GLU A 312 16.78 -2.26 14.74
CA GLU A 312 18.15 -2.06 15.20
C GLU A 312 18.22 -1.39 16.58
N GLU A 313 17.50 -0.28 16.75
CA GLU A 313 17.63 0.57 17.94
C GLU A 313 16.77 0.13 19.12
N LEU A 314 15.55 -0.37 18.84
CA LEU A 314 14.58 -0.79 19.87
C LEU A 314 14.40 -2.31 19.94
N GLY A 315 15.06 -3.04 19.05
CA GLY A 315 15.04 -4.49 19.03
C GLY A 315 13.66 -5.10 18.74
N PHE A 316 13.52 -6.38 19.09
CA PHE A 316 12.27 -7.11 18.91
C PHE A 316 11.09 -6.45 19.65
N VAL A 317 11.32 -5.91 20.85
CA VAL A 317 10.27 -5.21 21.62
C VAL A 317 9.76 -4.00 20.87
N GLY A 318 10.65 -3.17 20.30
CA GLY A 318 10.26 -2.02 19.49
C GLY A 318 9.44 -2.39 18.24
N VAL A 319 9.84 -3.46 17.55
CA VAL A 319 9.11 -4.03 16.42
C VAL A 319 7.71 -4.47 16.82
N VAL A 320 7.58 -5.21 17.92
CA VAL A 320 6.28 -5.67 18.44
C VAL A 320 5.39 -4.50 18.80
N VAL A 321 5.91 -3.46 19.45
CA VAL A 321 5.16 -2.24 19.80
C VAL A 321 4.67 -1.52 18.51
N ALA A 322 5.54 -1.35 17.50
CA ALA A 322 5.16 -0.75 16.24
C ALA A 322 4.04 -1.52 15.53
N LEU A 323 4.19 -2.85 15.42
CA LEU A 323 3.19 -3.71 14.77
C LEU A 323 1.88 -3.78 15.58
N ALA A 324 1.95 -3.75 16.92
CA ALA A 324 0.76 -3.69 17.78
C ALA A 324 -0.01 -2.36 17.61
N LEU A 325 0.69 -1.23 17.46
CA LEU A 325 0.07 0.04 17.15
C LEU A 325 -0.62 0.03 15.76
N PHE A 326 0.02 -0.53 14.75
CA PHE A 326 -0.60 -0.71 13.43
C PHE A 326 -1.82 -1.64 13.51
N LEU A 327 -1.72 -2.76 14.24
CA LEU A 327 -2.85 -3.66 14.45
C LEU A 327 -4.01 -2.94 15.13
N ALA A 328 -3.75 -2.19 16.21
CA ALA A 328 -4.76 -1.41 16.90
C ALA A 328 -5.40 -0.36 15.95
N PHE A 329 -4.62 0.26 15.09
CA PHE A 329 -5.09 1.19 14.07
C PHE A 329 -6.03 0.51 13.07
N PHE A 330 -5.64 -0.63 12.49
CA PHE A 330 -6.48 -1.36 11.54
C PHE A 330 -7.74 -1.94 12.20
N LEU A 331 -7.66 -2.44 13.42
CA LEU A 331 -8.84 -2.87 14.17
C LEU A 331 -9.80 -1.70 14.45
N THR A 332 -9.26 -0.50 14.67
CA THR A 332 -10.08 0.70 14.81
C THR A 332 -10.77 1.08 13.51
N LEU A 333 -10.08 1.06 12.38
CA LEU A 333 -10.68 1.28 11.06
C LEU A 333 -11.74 0.21 10.74
N LEU A 334 -11.46 -1.05 11.05
CA LEU A 334 -12.42 -2.15 10.89
C LEU A 334 -13.69 -1.93 11.72
N ARG A 335 -13.53 -1.49 12.96
CA ARG A 335 -14.67 -1.12 13.83
C ARG A 335 -15.49 0.00 13.21
N ILE A 336 -14.85 1.06 12.69
CA ILE A 336 -15.51 2.19 12.03
C ILE A 336 -16.24 1.72 10.77
N ALA A 337 -15.61 0.88 9.93
CA ALA A 337 -16.23 0.32 8.73
C ALA A 337 -17.49 -0.50 9.06
N ARG A 338 -17.45 -1.33 10.12
CA ARG A 338 -18.61 -2.13 10.58
C ARG A 338 -19.76 -1.29 11.11
N ARG A 339 -19.48 -0.12 11.69
CA ARG A 339 -20.45 0.79 12.30
C ARG A 339 -20.90 1.91 11.37
N ALA A 340 -20.37 1.96 10.14
CA ALA A 340 -20.76 2.98 9.18
C ALA A 340 -22.26 2.93 8.88
N THR A 341 -22.87 4.11 8.73
CA THR A 341 -24.32 4.29 8.56
C THR A 341 -24.84 3.84 7.20
N ASP A 342 -23.96 3.76 6.21
CA ASP A 342 -24.29 3.40 4.84
C ASP A 342 -23.18 2.55 4.19
N SER A 343 -23.55 1.83 3.12
CA SER A 343 -22.64 0.90 2.43
C SER A 343 -21.44 1.61 1.77
N PHE A 344 -21.62 2.84 1.25
CA PHE A 344 -20.54 3.60 0.65
C PHE A 344 -19.46 3.93 1.68
N SER A 345 -19.87 4.49 2.83
CA SER A 345 -18.95 4.82 3.94
C SER A 345 -18.24 3.58 4.48
N SER A 346 -18.95 2.46 4.63
CA SER A 346 -18.36 1.19 5.06
C SER A 346 -17.28 0.68 4.09
N LEU A 347 -17.58 0.63 2.79
CA LEU A 347 -16.66 0.21 1.74
C LEU A 347 -15.47 1.16 1.61
N MET A 348 -15.70 2.47 1.71
CA MET A 348 -14.67 3.49 1.66
C MET A 348 -13.65 3.33 2.79
N ILE A 349 -14.10 3.17 4.04
CA ILE A 349 -13.19 2.95 5.17
C ILE A 349 -12.44 1.62 5.04
N PHE A 350 -13.11 0.56 4.59
CA PHE A 350 -12.42 -0.71 4.39
C PHE A 350 -11.43 -0.66 3.21
N GLY A 351 -11.72 0.13 2.18
CA GLY A 351 -10.78 0.42 1.08
C GLY A 351 -9.54 1.18 1.57
N ILE A 352 -9.72 2.19 2.46
CA ILE A 352 -8.61 2.89 3.12
C ILE A 352 -7.79 1.92 3.97
N LEU A 353 -8.43 1.04 4.73
CA LEU A 353 -7.75 -0.02 5.49
C LEU A 353 -6.91 -0.88 4.55
N GLY A 354 -7.47 -1.36 3.44
CA GLY A 354 -6.76 -2.16 2.45
C GLY A 354 -5.56 -1.43 1.84
N LEU A 355 -5.72 -0.14 1.51
CA LEU A 355 -4.65 0.71 1.02
C LEU A 355 -3.48 0.76 2.02
N LEU A 356 -3.74 1.17 3.26
CA LEU A 356 -2.70 1.36 4.27
C LEU A 356 -2.10 0.05 4.76
N LEU A 357 -2.89 -1.03 4.83
CA LEU A 357 -2.41 -2.37 5.17
C LEU A 357 -1.46 -2.91 4.10
N THR A 358 -1.75 -2.67 2.82
CA THR A 358 -0.87 -3.09 1.72
C THR A 358 0.46 -2.34 1.79
N HIS A 359 0.45 -1.03 2.05
CA HIS A 359 1.67 -0.26 2.29
C HIS A 359 2.50 -0.81 3.45
N LEU A 360 1.86 -1.14 4.60
CA LEU A 360 2.56 -1.76 5.73
C LEU A 360 3.18 -3.10 5.33
N TYR A 361 2.39 -3.97 4.69
CA TYR A 361 2.83 -5.31 4.30
C TYR A 361 4.02 -5.27 3.32
N GLU A 362 3.96 -4.39 2.32
CA GLU A 362 5.04 -4.23 1.35
C GLU A 362 6.29 -3.63 2.00
N ASN A 363 6.16 -2.54 2.78
CA ASN A 363 7.32 -1.89 3.39
C ASN A 363 8.02 -2.82 4.39
N VAL A 364 7.28 -3.39 5.34
CA VAL A 364 7.87 -4.32 6.31
C VAL A 364 8.36 -5.59 5.60
N GLY A 365 7.58 -6.13 4.65
CA GLY A 365 7.93 -7.33 3.89
C GLY A 365 9.23 -7.19 3.12
N MET A 366 9.48 -6.04 2.46
CA MET A 366 10.74 -5.82 1.74
C MET A 366 11.94 -5.69 2.69
N THR A 367 11.75 -5.13 3.90
CA THR A 367 12.85 -4.96 4.86
C THR A 367 13.33 -6.28 5.46
N VAL A 368 12.45 -7.29 5.52
CA VAL A 368 12.78 -8.65 5.99
C VAL A 368 12.96 -9.65 4.84
N ASN A 369 12.98 -9.17 3.60
CA ASN A 369 13.15 -9.99 2.39
C ASN A 369 12.02 -11.02 2.18
N LEU A 370 10.79 -10.70 2.57
CA LEU A 370 9.57 -11.45 2.21
C LEU A 370 8.93 -10.94 0.92
N MET A 371 9.34 -9.76 0.46
CA MET A 371 8.90 -9.14 -0.80
C MET A 371 10.08 -8.48 -1.51
N PRO A 372 10.03 -8.34 -2.85
CA PRO A 372 11.05 -7.59 -3.57
C PRO A 372 11.04 -6.12 -3.15
N ILE A 373 12.19 -5.45 -3.24
CA ILE A 373 12.31 -4.03 -2.89
C ILE A 373 11.52 -3.18 -3.88
N THR A 374 10.45 -2.57 -3.41
CA THR A 374 9.51 -1.77 -4.21
C THR A 374 9.67 -0.27 -4.00
N GLY A 375 10.26 0.15 -2.88
CA GLY A 375 10.45 1.58 -2.57
C GLY A 375 9.15 2.27 -2.12
N ILE A 376 8.31 1.58 -1.36
CA ILE A 376 7.06 2.11 -0.83
C ILE A 376 7.25 2.64 0.59
N PRO A 377 6.73 3.85 0.91
CA PRO A 377 6.82 4.41 2.25
C PRO A 377 5.89 3.70 3.24
N LEU A 378 6.33 3.62 4.51
CA LEU A 378 5.56 3.11 5.63
C LEU A 378 4.59 4.19 6.15
N PRO A 379 3.27 3.91 6.24
CA PRO A 379 2.30 4.90 6.73
C PRO A 379 2.67 5.50 8.08
N PHE A 380 2.64 6.82 8.19
CA PHE A 380 2.95 7.63 9.37
C PHE A 380 4.41 7.59 9.86
N PHE A 381 5.25 6.66 9.40
CA PHE A 381 6.65 6.51 9.81
C PHE A 381 7.63 7.13 8.81
N SER A 382 7.46 6.82 7.52
CA SER A 382 8.38 7.28 6.50
C SER A 382 8.28 8.78 6.26
N TYR A 383 9.43 9.39 5.96
CA TYR A 383 9.44 10.73 5.40
C TYR A 383 8.85 10.70 3.98
N GLY A 384 7.89 11.58 3.75
CA GLY A 384 7.27 11.71 2.44
C GLY A 384 6.07 12.66 2.51
N GLY A 385 6.26 13.90 2.03
CA GLY A 385 5.26 14.96 2.19
C GLY A 385 3.91 14.61 1.59
N SER A 386 3.86 14.25 0.30
CA SER A 386 2.59 13.93 -0.39
C SER A 386 1.92 12.70 0.20
N PHE A 387 2.67 11.63 0.46
CA PHE A 387 2.12 10.40 1.02
C PHE A 387 1.59 10.61 2.45
N PHE A 388 2.34 11.34 3.30
CA PHE A 388 1.89 11.65 4.66
C PHE A 388 0.59 12.45 4.67
N VAL A 389 0.45 13.44 3.77
CA VAL A 389 -0.80 14.21 3.61
C VAL A 389 -1.95 13.31 3.18
N ILE A 390 -1.73 12.37 2.26
CA ILE A 390 -2.73 11.38 1.86
C ILE A 390 -3.15 10.49 3.03
N CYS A 391 -2.21 10.02 3.86
CA CYS A 391 -2.55 9.29 5.09
C CYS A 391 -3.42 10.12 6.03
N CYS A 392 -3.13 11.42 6.18
CA CYS A 392 -3.94 12.33 6.99
C CYS A 392 -5.32 12.61 6.37
N LEU A 393 -5.45 12.72 5.04
CA LEU A 393 -6.74 12.78 4.36
C LEU A 393 -7.60 11.53 4.66
N CYS A 394 -6.97 10.35 4.58
CA CYS A 394 -7.64 9.09 4.95
C CYS A 394 -8.09 9.09 6.42
N LEU A 395 -7.29 9.64 7.34
CA LEU A 395 -7.69 9.83 8.74
C LEU A 395 -8.88 10.78 8.86
N GLY A 396 -8.88 11.92 8.17
CA GLY A 396 -9.98 12.88 8.15
C GLY A 396 -11.29 12.24 7.71
N ILE A 397 -11.25 11.42 6.65
CA ILE A 397 -12.40 10.61 6.19
C ILE A 397 -12.85 9.64 7.30
N ALA A 398 -11.92 8.92 7.94
CA ALA A 398 -12.24 7.96 8.98
C ALA A 398 -12.85 8.63 10.21
N PHE A 399 -12.33 9.78 10.64
CA PHE A 399 -12.94 10.57 11.71
C PHE A 399 -14.34 11.06 11.36
N ARG A 400 -14.56 11.48 10.10
CA ARG A 400 -15.90 11.90 9.65
C ARG A 400 -16.90 10.77 9.73
N VAL A 401 -16.58 9.61 9.16
CA VAL A 401 -17.48 8.43 9.20
C VAL A 401 -17.73 7.98 10.63
N ALA A 402 -16.71 7.98 11.49
CA ALA A 402 -16.87 7.64 12.91
C ALA A 402 -17.81 8.61 13.64
N ASN A 403 -17.72 9.92 13.34
CA ASN A 403 -18.62 10.94 13.91
C ASN A 403 -20.07 10.73 13.46
N ASP A 404 -20.29 10.47 12.16
CA ASP A 404 -21.64 10.27 11.61
C ASP A 404 -22.30 9.00 12.20
N SER A 405 -21.54 7.93 12.40
CA SER A 405 -22.02 6.69 13.05
C SER A 405 -22.48 6.93 14.49
N ARG A 406 -21.75 7.73 15.27
CA ARG A 406 -22.13 8.08 16.65
C ARG A 406 -23.37 8.97 16.73
N GLN A 407 -23.52 9.90 15.78
CA GLN A 407 -24.69 10.76 15.73
C GLN A 407 -25.98 9.98 15.40
N SER A 408 -25.86 8.88 14.67
CA SER A 408 -26.97 8.00 14.30
C SER A 408 -27.41 7.03 15.40
N GLY A 409 -26.82 7.09 16.60
CA GLY A 409 -27.31 6.39 17.80
C GLY A 409 -26.78 4.97 17.98
N TYR A 410 -25.71 4.57 17.28
CA TYR A 410 -25.00 3.33 17.61
C TYR A 410 -24.21 3.52 18.92
N PRO A 411 -24.56 2.80 20.03
CA PRO A 411 -23.87 2.96 21.30
C PRO A 411 -22.42 2.47 21.20
N ASP A 412 -21.53 3.13 21.92
CA ASP A 412 -20.18 2.63 22.19
C ASP A 412 -20.29 1.37 23.07
N ILE A 413 -20.08 0.19 22.51
CA ILE A 413 -19.87 -1.06 23.23
C ILE A 413 -18.35 -1.32 23.28
#